data_df5865e8c9029cb4647f069eaf993134
#
_entry.id   df5865e8c9029cb4647f069eaf993134
#
_cell.length_a   1.000
_cell.length_b   1.000
_cell.length_c   1.000
_cell.angle_alpha   90.00
_cell.angle_beta   90.00
_cell.angle_gamma   90.00
#
_symmetry.space_group_name_H-M   'P 1'
#
loop_
_entity.id
_entity.type
_entity.pdbx_description
1 polymer ?
#
loop_
_entity_poly.entity_id
_entity_poly.type
_entity_poly.pdbx_seq_one_letter_code
_entity_poly.pdbx_strand_id
1 'polypeptide(L)'
;MKFNALPLLALTLFSAGALAVTNPYQLTTEADVPALHQQTLPDFWRDHAAPGEFKGKDGVTIRYAALRQAKVDRAILLVNGRVESYLKYQELAWDLWRQGYSLYLIDHRGQGLSDRLLADKEKGYVADFDDYVLDLKQFHDEVILADKPAKLFLLAHSMGGAISARYLEHWPDDVEAAVLSSPMMGINLGGLPKWLALGLAATMDTVGSWWGEPLYGPGQTGYVSHEFADNG
;
A
#
# COMPACT_ATOMS: atom_id res chain seq x y z
N MET A 1 -77.13 13.71 20.15
CA MET A 1 -75.95 13.03 19.63
C MET A 1 -74.84 14.05 19.41
N LYS A 2 -73.83 14.03 20.26
CA LYS A 2 -72.65 14.91 20.16
C LYS A 2 -71.54 14.16 19.47
N PHE A 3 -71.14 14.64 18.30
CA PHE A 3 -69.95 14.12 17.58
C PHE A 3 -68.67 14.76 18.16
N ASN A 4 -67.83 13.94 18.75
CA ASN A 4 -66.52 14.37 19.17
C ASN A 4 -65.56 14.32 17.96
N ALA A 5 -65.00 15.49 17.63
CA ALA A 5 -63.92 15.61 16.64
C ALA A 5 -62.62 15.10 17.23
N LEU A 6 -61.98 14.13 16.58
CA LEU A 6 -60.59 13.72 16.87
C LEU A 6 -59.62 14.83 16.38
N PRO A 7 -58.58 15.15 17.16
CA PRO A 7 -57.54 16.03 16.68
C PRO A 7 -56.61 15.31 15.67
N LEU A 8 -56.43 15.97 14.54
CA LEU A 8 -55.47 15.57 13.50
C LEU A 8 -54.03 15.77 14.04
N LEU A 9 -53.32 14.67 14.26
CA LEU A 9 -51.93 14.71 14.66
C LEU A 9 -51.06 15.06 13.43
N ALA A 10 -50.54 16.28 13.38
CA ALA A 10 -49.62 16.70 12.33
C ALA A 10 -48.26 16.02 12.56
N LEU A 11 -47.93 15.06 11.69
CA LEU A 11 -46.62 14.43 11.64
C LEU A 11 -45.62 15.38 10.96
N THR A 12 -44.84 16.11 11.75
CA THR A 12 -43.73 16.92 11.23
C THR A 12 -42.59 15.96 10.85
N LEU A 13 -42.38 15.75 9.56
CA LEU A 13 -41.22 15.12 9.00
C LEU A 13 -40.01 16.02 9.24
N PHE A 14 -39.20 15.69 10.23
CA PHE A 14 -37.86 16.24 10.32
C PHE A 14 -37.03 15.65 9.16
N SER A 15 -36.84 16.43 8.11
CA SER A 15 -35.77 16.15 7.14
C SER A 15 -34.45 16.38 7.87
N ALA A 16 -33.80 15.30 8.25
CA ALA A 16 -32.39 15.35 8.66
C ALA A 16 -31.60 15.85 7.44
N GLY A 17 -31.29 17.13 7.43
CA GLY A 17 -30.32 17.66 6.46
C GLY A 17 -29.02 16.89 6.64
N ALA A 18 -28.60 16.20 5.60
CA ALA A 18 -27.26 15.61 5.57
C ALA A 18 -26.27 16.74 5.83
N LEU A 19 -25.62 16.71 6.98
CA LEU A 19 -24.48 17.60 7.25
C LEU A 19 -23.47 17.36 6.14
N ALA A 20 -23.20 18.37 5.32
CA ALA A 20 -22.16 18.30 4.32
C ALA A 20 -20.85 17.95 5.03
N VAL A 21 -20.29 16.79 4.71
CA VAL A 21 -18.97 16.41 5.21
C VAL A 21 -18.00 17.45 4.67
N THR A 22 -17.42 18.26 5.54
CA THR A 22 -16.41 19.22 5.14
C THR A 22 -15.17 18.47 4.69
N ASN A 23 -14.58 18.85 3.55
CA ASN A 23 -13.33 18.33 3.02
C ASN A 23 -12.21 19.37 3.27
N PRO A 24 -11.75 19.55 4.52
CA PRO A 24 -10.79 20.59 4.89
C PRO A 24 -9.42 20.38 4.25
N TYR A 25 -9.11 19.14 3.89
CA TYR A 25 -7.84 18.76 3.26
C TYR A 25 -7.91 18.77 1.73
N GLN A 26 -9.06 19.13 1.15
CA GLN A 26 -9.25 19.15 -0.31
C GLN A 26 -8.85 17.83 -0.99
N LEU A 27 -9.13 16.71 -0.34
CA LEU A 27 -8.90 15.39 -0.92
C LEU A 27 -9.77 15.21 -2.16
N THR A 28 -9.30 14.44 -3.12
CA THR A 28 -10.06 14.07 -4.30
C THR A 28 -11.37 13.39 -3.89
N THR A 29 -12.49 13.87 -4.39
CA THR A 29 -13.79 13.25 -4.12
C THR A 29 -14.04 12.11 -5.10
N GLU A 30 -14.85 11.13 -4.73
CA GLU A 30 -15.20 10.00 -5.61
C GLU A 30 -15.74 10.47 -6.97
N ALA A 31 -16.49 11.58 -7.00
CA ALA A 31 -17.00 12.16 -8.22
C ALA A 31 -15.90 12.71 -9.15
N ASP A 32 -14.78 13.14 -8.60
CA ASP A 32 -13.67 13.75 -9.33
C ASP A 32 -12.64 12.71 -9.82
N VAL A 33 -12.63 11.49 -9.24
CA VAL A 33 -11.67 10.43 -9.54
C VAL A 33 -11.57 10.12 -11.04
N PRO A 34 -12.67 9.93 -11.81
CA PRO A 34 -12.55 9.63 -13.23
C PRO A 34 -11.84 10.72 -14.05
N ALA A 35 -12.14 11.98 -13.76
CA ALA A 35 -11.49 13.11 -14.43
C ALA A 35 -10.03 13.25 -14.00
N LEU A 36 -9.73 13.02 -12.73
CA LEU A 36 -8.37 13.01 -12.20
C LEU A 36 -7.50 11.98 -12.92
N HIS A 37 -7.96 10.74 -13.03
CA HIS A 37 -7.21 9.66 -13.69
C HIS A 37 -6.98 9.91 -15.17
N GLN A 38 -7.98 10.46 -15.88
CA GLN A 38 -7.88 10.66 -17.33
C GLN A 38 -7.09 11.90 -17.74
N GLN A 39 -7.09 12.94 -16.91
CA GLN A 39 -6.59 14.26 -17.31
C GLN A 39 -5.39 14.73 -16.49
N THR A 40 -5.37 14.47 -15.19
CA THR A 40 -4.40 15.09 -14.29
C THR A 40 -3.27 14.15 -13.89
N LEU A 41 -3.59 12.92 -13.49
CA LEU A 41 -2.58 11.99 -12.97
C LEU A 41 -1.49 11.64 -13.98
N PRO A 42 -1.77 11.43 -15.28
CA PRO A 42 -0.72 11.12 -16.24
C PRO A 42 0.34 12.22 -16.33
N ASP A 43 -0.10 13.48 -16.40
CA ASP A 43 0.82 14.61 -16.45
C ASP A 43 1.53 14.82 -15.12
N PHE A 44 0.78 14.78 -14.01
CA PHE A 44 1.36 14.88 -12.67
C PHE A 44 2.45 13.84 -12.43
N TRP A 45 2.17 12.58 -12.75
CA TRP A 45 3.10 11.49 -12.54
C TRP A 45 4.35 11.64 -13.40
N ARG A 46 4.18 11.95 -14.70
CA ARG A 46 5.30 12.22 -15.61
C ARG A 46 6.18 13.35 -15.13
N ASP A 47 5.60 14.44 -14.63
CA ASP A 47 6.30 15.66 -14.32
C ASP A 47 6.95 15.64 -12.92
N HIS A 48 6.45 14.83 -11.99
CA HIS A 48 6.87 14.86 -10.59
C HIS A 48 7.43 13.53 -10.06
N ALA A 49 7.07 12.39 -10.63
CA ALA A 49 7.59 11.11 -10.17
C ALA A 49 8.97 10.83 -10.78
N ALA A 50 9.95 10.64 -9.92
CA ALA A 50 11.28 10.18 -10.29
C ALA A 50 11.39 8.69 -9.96
N PRO A 51 11.24 7.79 -10.96
CA PRO A 51 11.44 6.37 -10.74
C PRO A 51 12.93 6.09 -10.49
N GLY A 52 13.20 5.10 -9.66
CA GLY A 52 14.54 4.66 -9.34
C GLY A 52 14.59 3.20 -8.94
N GLU A 53 15.79 2.72 -8.72
CA GLU A 53 16.05 1.36 -8.27
C GLU A 53 17.27 1.29 -7.38
N PHE A 54 17.32 0.26 -6.55
CA PHE A 54 18.52 -0.15 -5.82
C PHE A 54 18.60 -1.67 -5.78
N LYS A 55 19.76 -2.19 -5.38
CA LYS A 55 19.97 -3.63 -5.21
C LYS A 55 19.78 -4.00 -3.75
N GLY A 56 18.68 -4.68 -3.45
CA GLY A 56 18.44 -5.26 -2.14
C GLY A 56 19.26 -6.54 -1.90
N LYS A 57 18.97 -7.24 -0.83
CA LYS A 57 19.62 -8.50 -0.49
C LYS A 57 19.61 -9.47 -1.68
N ASP A 58 20.71 -10.20 -1.87
CA ASP A 58 20.92 -11.17 -2.96
C ASP A 58 20.88 -10.54 -4.37
N GLY A 59 21.08 -9.22 -4.48
CA GLY A 59 21.13 -8.52 -5.75
C GLY A 59 19.77 -8.31 -6.43
N VAL A 60 18.67 -8.56 -5.72
CA VAL A 60 17.30 -8.33 -6.21
C VAL A 60 17.10 -6.85 -6.48
N THR A 61 16.63 -6.49 -7.68
CA THR A 61 16.30 -5.11 -8.01
C THR A 61 15.00 -4.70 -7.35
N ILE A 62 15.08 -3.68 -6.53
CA ILE A 62 13.92 -3.05 -5.89
C ILE A 62 13.61 -1.73 -6.61
N ARG A 63 12.39 -1.58 -7.07
CA ARG A 63 11.91 -0.39 -7.76
C ARG A 63 11.17 0.54 -6.80
N TYR A 64 11.32 1.83 -7.03
CA TYR A 64 10.63 2.86 -6.26
C TYR A 64 10.29 4.07 -7.12
N ALA A 65 9.44 4.93 -6.61
CA ALA A 65 9.24 6.28 -7.11
C ALA A 65 9.41 7.29 -5.97
N ALA A 66 10.05 8.41 -6.28
CA ALA A 66 10.19 9.54 -5.36
C ALA A 66 9.58 10.80 -5.98
N LEU A 67 8.66 11.43 -5.25
CA LEU A 67 8.07 12.72 -5.61
C LEU A 67 8.59 13.75 -4.61
N ARG A 68 9.43 14.67 -5.08
CA ARG A 68 10.16 15.61 -4.22
C ARG A 68 9.60 17.02 -4.35
N GLN A 69 9.09 17.57 -3.26
CA GLN A 69 8.79 19.00 -3.17
C GLN A 69 10.09 19.83 -3.33
N ALA A 70 9.98 21.09 -3.74
CA ALA A 70 11.14 21.99 -3.87
C ALA A 70 11.96 22.08 -2.57
N LYS A 71 11.30 21.92 -1.42
CA LYS A 71 11.92 21.78 -0.10
C LYS A 71 11.34 20.53 0.58
N VAL A 72 12.21 19.59 0.89
CA VAL A 72 11.81 18.31 1.53
C VAL A 72 11.72 18.49 3.05
N ASP A 73 10.74 19.27 3.51
CA ASP A 73 10.52 19.49 4.95
C ASP A 73 9.75 18.31 5.58
N ARG A 74 8.73 17.83 4.89
CA ARG A 74 7.86 16.74 5.33
C ARG A 74 7.81 15.68 4.25
N ALA A 75 8.09 14.46 4.62
CA ALA A 75 8.07 13.32 3.72
C ALA A 75 7.19 12.20 4.24
N ILE A 76 6.62 11.41 3.34
CA ILE A 76 5.88 10.18 3.65
C ILE A 76 6.54 9.02 2.90
N LEU A 77 6.93 7.99 3.66
CA LEU A 77 7.27 6.68 3.15
C LEU A 77 5.98 5.87 3.02
N LEU A 78 5.60 5.53 1.79
CA LEU A 78 4.40 4.76 1.49
C LEU A 78 4.78 3.31 1.19
N VAL A 79 4.22 2.38 1.98
CA VAL A 79 4.53 0.95 1.95
C VAL A 79 3.28 0.18 1.54
N ASN A 80 3.27 -0.32 0.30
CA ASN A 80 2.12 -0.96 -0.34
C ASN A 80 1.84 -2.38 0.20
N GLY A 81 0.66 -2.89 -0.15
CA GLY A 81 0.21 -4.22 0.23
C GLY A 81 0.72 -5.33 -0.69
N ARG A 82 0.23 -6.56 -0.44
CA ARG A 82 0.52 -7.73 -1.27
C ARG A 82 -0.20 -7.61 -2.62
N VAL A 83 0.49 -8.02 -3.71
CA VAL A 83 -0.03 -7.96 -5.10
C VAL A 83 -0.38 -6.52 -5.51
N GLU A 84 0.39 -5.57 -5.04
CA GLU A 84 0.24 -4.16 -5.40
C GLU A 84 1.54 -3.61 -5.99
N SER A 85 1.42 -2.49 -6.69
CA SER A 85 2.54 -1.66 -7.10
C SER A 85 2.34 -0.24 -6.58
N TYR A 86 3.41 0.52 -6.46
CA TYR A 86 3.33 1.94 -6.14
C TYR A 86 2.49 2.73 -7.17
N LEU A 87 2.35 2.22 -8.40
CA LEU A 87 1.51 2.83 -9.43
C LEU A 87 0.03 2.90 -9.03
N LYS A 88 -0.43 1.99 -8.19
CA LYS A 88 -1.80 1.99 -7.65
C LYS A 88 -2.09 3.19 -6.75
N TYR A 89 -1.06 3.83 -6.23
CA TYR A 89 -1.16 4.90 -5.23
C TYR A 89 -1.04 6.32 -5.83
N GLN A 90 -1.15 6.47 -7.14
CA GLN A 90 -1.00 7.76 -7.81
C GLN A 90 -2.01 8.82 -7.34
N GLU A 91 -3.26 8.43 -7.10
CA GLU A 91 -4.30 9.31 -6.57
C GLU A 91 -3.96 9.78 -5.15
N LEU A 92 -3.62 8.85 -4.27
CA LEU A 92 -3.19 9.17 -2.91
C LEU A 92 -1.93 10.05 -2.93
N ALA A 93 -0.99 9.75 -3.83
CA ALA A 93 0.21 10.55 -3.99
C ALA A 93 -0.12 11.97 -4.45
N TRP A 94 -1.07 12.15 -5.36
CA TRP A 94 -1.58 13.46 -5.77
C TRP A 94 -2.15 14.25 -4.60
N ASP A 95 -3.01 13.65 -3.80
CA ASP A 95 -3.63 14.30 -2.66
C ASP A 95 -2.62 14.71 -1.59
N LEU A 96 -1.68 13.83 -1.27
CA LEU A 96 -0.62 14.12 -0.29
C LEU A 96 0.40 15.14 -0.81
N TRP A 97 0.72 15.09 -2.11
CA TRP A 97 1.57 16.09 -2.76
C TRP A 97 0.99 17.49 -2.64
N ARG A 98 -0.31 17.66 -2.88
CA ARG A 98 -1.02 18.92 -2.74
C ARG A 98 -1.04 19.44 -1.30
N GLN A 99 -0.88 18.56 -0.31
CA GLN A 99 -0.69 18.92 1.10
C GLN A 99 0.76 19.32 1.43
N GLY A 100 1.66 19.31 0.45
CA GLY A 100 3.06 19.72 0.60
C GLY A 100 3.97 18.63 1.13
N TYR A 101 3.62 17.35 1.01
CA TYR A 101 4.51 16.24 1.33
C TYR A 101 5.37 15.84 0.13
N SER A 102 6.65 15.54 0.37
CA SER A 102 7.43 14.69 -0.51
C SER A 102 7.05 13.23 -0.27
N LEU A 103 7.09 12.40 -1.31
CA LEU A 103 6.61 11.02 -1.21
C LEU A 103 7.68 10.05 -1.70
N TYR A 104 7.81 8.94 -1.01
CA TYR A 104 8.69 7.83 -1.34
C TYR A 104 7.88 6.54 -1.33
N LEU A 105 7.74 5.94 -2.50
CA LEU A 105 6.90 4.77 -2.71
C LEU A 105 7.79 3.62 -3.18
N ILE A 106 7.67 2.45 -2.58
CA ILE A 106 8.48 1.26 -2.89
C ILE A 106 7.61 0.15 -3.44
N ASP A 107 8.12 -0.60 -4.42
CA ASP A 107 7.60 -1.91 -4.78
C ASP A 107 8.45 -2.98 -4.09
N HIS A 108 7.81 -3.84 -3.31
CA HIS A 108 8.51 -4.90 -2.61
C HIS A 108 9.09 -5.93 -3.60
N ARG A 109 10.16 -6.62 -3.19
CA ARG A 109 10.68 -7.77 -3.93
C ARG A 109 9.56 -8.76 -4.28
N GLY A 110 9.60 -9.35 -5.44
CA GLY A 110 8.63 -10.34 -5.88
C GLY A 110 7.29 -9.75 -6.38
N GLN A 111 7.09 -8.42 -6.40
CA GLN A 111 5.85 -7.79 -6.87
C GLN A 111 6.09 -6.42 -7.54
N GLY A 112 5.01 -5.82 -8.09
CA GLY A 112 5.06 -4.53 -8.76
C GLY A 112 6.08 -4.52 -9.90
N LEU A 113 6.89 -3.50 -9.96
CA LEU A 113 7.97 -3.33 -10.94
C LEU A 113 9.33 -3.88 -10.47
N SER A 114 9.42 -4.36 -9.22
CA SER A 114 10.61 -5.00 -8.68
C SER A 114 10.83 -6.40 -9.27
N ASP A 115 12.06 -6.93 -9.14
CA ASP A 115 12.41 -8.24 -9.67
C ASP A 115 11.55 -9.35 -9.07
N ARG A 116 11.22 -10.31 -9.92
CA ARG A 116 10.60 -11.58 -9.54
C ARG A 116 11.66 -12.60 -9.17
N LEU A 117 11.41 -13.31 -8.07
CA LEU A 117 12.36 -14.29 -7.51
C LEU A 117 12.18 -15.68 -8.13
N LEU A 118 11.07 -15.92 -8.82
CA LEU A 118 10.78 -17.18 -9.48
C LEU A 118 10.69 -17.02 -11.00
N ALA A 119 10.88 -18.13 -11.72
CA ALA A 119 10.77 -18.14 -13.18
C ALA A 119 9.35 -17.78 -13.66
N ASP A 120 8.34 -18.30 -12.97
CA ASP A 120 6.95 -17.91 -13.19
C ASP A 120 6.68 -16.57 -12.49
N LYS A 121 6.58 -15.51 -13.26
CA LYS A 121 6.40 -14.14 -12.75
C LYS A 121 5.03 -13.88 -12.12
N GLU A 122 4.05 -14.75 -12.40
CA GLU A 122 2.72 -14.67 -11.77
C GLU A 122 2.72 -15.14 -10.32
N LYS A 123 3.81 -15.77 -9.89
CA LYS A 123 3.97 -16.26 -8.52
C LYS A 123 4.73 -15.25 -7.67
N GLY A 124 4.10 -14.79 -6.58
CA GLY A 124 4.78 -14.00 -5.56
C GLY A 124 5.53 -14.90 -4.59
N TYR A 125 6.78 -14.57 -4.34
CA TYR A 125 7.63 -15.34 -3.44
C TYR A 125 8.58 -14.42 -2.68
N VAL A 126 8.87 -14.80 -1.45
CA VAL A 126 9.97 -14.26 -0.64
C VAL A 126 10.52 -15.42 0.19
N ALA A 127 11.84 -15.55 0.26
CA ALA A 127 12.48 -16.61 1.03
C ALA A 127 12.34 -16.40 2.54
N ASP A 128 12.45 -15.16 2.99
CA ASP A 128 12.30 -14.75 4.37
C ASP A 128 11.48 -13.43 4.41
N PHE A 129 10.53 -13.33 5.32
CA PHE A 129 9.73 -12.12 5.48
C PHE A 129 10.61 -10.91 5.87
N ASP A 130 11.67 -11.15 6.64
CA ASP A 130 12.60 -10.09 7.04
C ASP A 130 13.38 -9.51 5.84
N ASP A 131 13.42 -10.16 4.68
CA ASP A 131 13.99 -9.58 3.47
C ASP A 131 13.22 -8.34 3.00
N TYR A 132 11.90 -8.31 3.17
CA TYR A 132 11.09 -7.10 2.93
C TYR A 132 11.49 -5.96 3.87
N VAL A 133 11.73 -6.30 5.13
CA VAL A 133 12.08 -5.33 6.19
C VAL A 133 13.46 -4.73 5.93
N LEU A 134 14.41 -5.56 5.51
CA LEU A 134 15.75 -5.12 5.16
C LEU A 134 15.78 -4.24 3.89
N ASP A 135 14.96 -4.58 2.87
CA ASP A 135 14.80 -3.73 1.68
C ASP A 135 14.21 -2.37 2.06
N LEU A 136 13.22 -2.34 2.97
CA LEU A 136 12.64 -1.10 3.44
C LEU A 136 13.66 -0.25 4.19
N LYS A 137 14.50 -0.87 5.03
CA LYS A 137 15.59 -0.19 5.72
C LYS A 137 16.61 0.38 4.74
N GLN A 138 17.01 -0.40 3.75
CA GLN A 138 17.94 0.05 2.73
C GLN A 138 17.38 1.21 1.91
N PHE A 139 16.10 1.14 1.54
CA PHE A 139 15.40 2.24 0.87
C PHE A 139 15.40 3.52 1.69
N HIS A 140 15.14 3.39 3.00
CA HIS A 140 15.22 4.52 3.92
C HIS A 140 16.63 5.13 3.92
N ASP A 141 17.66 4.30 4.13
CA ASP A 141 19.02 4.77 4.35
C ASP A 141 19.67 5.34 3.07
N GLU A 142 19.46 4.68 1.93
CA GLU A 142 20.14 5.05 0.68
C GLU A 142 19.38 6.12 -0.12
N VAL A 143 18.05 6.11 -0.06
CA VAL A 143 17.24 6.97 -0.91
C VAL A 143 16.60 8.12 -0.13
N ILE A 144 15.91 7.82 0.98
CA ILE A 144 15.16 8.84 1.69
C ILE A 144 16.10 9.77 2.45
N LEU A 145 17.08 9.22 3.18
CA LEU A 145 18.04 10.02 3.94
C LEU A 145 18.94 10.86 3.05
N ALA A 146 19.16 10.51 1.79
CA ALA A 146 19.91 11.33 0.84
C ALA A 146 19.27 12.72 0.63
N ASP A 147 17.93 12.79 0.71
CA ASP A 147 17.16 14.03 0.57
C ASP A 147 16.98 14.79 1.90
N LYS A 148 17.44 14.22 3.03
CA LYS A 148 17.45 14.82 4.38
C LYS A 148 16.11 15.46 4.79
N PRO A 149 14.99 14.71 4.76
CA PRO A 149 13.71 15.23 5.19
C PRO A 149 13.79 15.72 6.65
N ALA A 150 13.22 16.89 6.94
CA ALA A 150 13.18 17.38 8.32
C ALA A 150 12.25 16.52 9.20
N LYS A 151 11.22 15.94 8.59
CA LYS A 151 10.28 14.99 9.21
C LYS A 151 9.90 13.91 8.23
N LEU A 152 10.02 12.65 8.64
CA LEU A 152 9.56 11.49 7.89
C LEU A 152 8.39 10.83 8.62
N PHE A 153 7.32 10.54 7.87
CA PHE A 153 6.16 9.78 8.32
C PHE A 153 6.08 8.49 7.52
N LEU A 154 5.44 7.47 8.09
CA LEU A 154 5.21 6.20 7.41
C LEU A 154 3.71 5.96 7.24
N LEU A 155 3.29 5.62 6.02
CA LEU A 155 1.93 5.22 5.70
C LEU A 155 1.98 3.84 5.02
N ALA A 156 1.34 2.86 5.62
CA ALA A 156 1.38 1.49 5.13
C ALA A 156 0.00 0.87 5.01
N HIS A 157 -0.17 -0.03 4.04
CA HIS A 157 -1.40 -0.78 3.83
C HIS A 157 -1.15 -2.29 3.87
N SER A 158 -2.07 -3.05 4.49
CA SER A 158 -2.14 -4.51 4.45
C SER A 158 -0.79 -5.20 4.80
N MET A 159 -0.19 -5.96 3.86
CA MET A 159 1.12 -6.59 4.03
C MET A 159 2.22 -5.56 4.32
N GLY A 160 2.17 -4.40 3.67
CA GLY A 160 3.05 -3.28 3.98
C GLY A 160 2.95 -2.83 5.43
N GLY A 161 1.75 -2.91 6.03
CA GLY A 161 1.55 -2.67 7.47
C GLY A 161 2.26 -3.67 8.36
N ALA A 162 2.30 -4.97 7.99
CA ALA A 162 3.05 -5.98 8.72
C ALA A 162 4.58 -5.76 8.58
N ILE A 163 5.04 -5.46 7.37
CA ILE A 163 6.45 -5.12 7.10
C ILE A 163 6.85 -3.90 7.94
N SER A 164 6.03 -2.86 7.91
CA SER A 164 6.28 -1.62 8.65
C SER A 164 6.26 -1.81 10.17
N ALA A 165 5.36 -2.62 10.70
CA ALA A 165 5.33 -2.96 12.12
C ALA A 165 6.66 -3.63 12.54
N ARG A 166 7.11 -4.62 11.74
CA ARG A 166 8.37 -5.32 11.98
C ARG A 166 9.58 -4.39 11.82
N TYR A 167 9.53 -3.47 10.85
CA TYR A 167 10.54 -2.42 10.67
C TYR A 167 10.64 -1.52 11.92
N LEU A 168 9.52 -1.05 12.44
CA LEU A 168 9.47 -0.17 13.61
C LEU A 168 9.87 -0.86 14.92
N GLU A 169 9.77 -2.19 15.02
CA GLU A 169 10.33 -2.95 16.15
C GLU A 169 11.85 -2.82 16.22
N HIS A 170 12.52 -2.67 15.08
CA HIS A 170 13.99 -2.56 15.00
C HIS A 170 14.47 -1.12 14.95
N TRP A 171 13.75 -0.23 14.27
CA TRP A 171 14.14 1.18 14.03
C TRP A 171 12.98 2.14 14.32
N PRO A 172 12.55 2.26 15.58
CA PRO A 172 11.41 3.10 15.95
C PRO A 172 11.65 4.59 15.72
N ASP A 173 12.91 5.02 15.73
CA ASP A 173 13.30 6.44 15.63
C ASP A 173 13.48 6.91 14.17
N ASP A 174 13.35 6.02 13.19
CA ASP A 174 13.50 6.39 11.76
C ASP A 174 12.33 7.24 11.24
N VAL A 175 11.19 7.26 11.94
CA VAL A 175 10.00 8.05 11.56
C VAL A 175 9.38 8.76 12.76
N GLU A 176 8.79 9.95 12.50
CA GLU A 176 8.08 10.73 13.52
C GLU A 176 6.77 10.08 13.96
N ALA A 177 6.05 9.46 13.03
CA ALA A 177 4.81 8.74 13.26
C ALA A 177 4.50 7.78 12.12
N ALA A 178 3.72 6.75 12.42
CA ALA A 178 3.29 5.76 11.44
C ALA A 178 1.76 5.57 11.48
N VAL A 179 1.17 5.39 10.28
CA VAL A 179 -0.22 4.99 10.09
C VAL A 179 -0.23 3.64 9.38
N LEU A 180 -0.78 2.63 10.03
CA LEU A 180 -0.92 1.29 9.48
C LEU A 180 -2.40 1.04 9.15
N SER A 181 -2.75 1.14 7.86
CA SER A 181 -4.10 0.88 7.37
C SER A 181 -4.31 -0.62 7.18
N SER A 182 -5.25 -1.21 7.92
CA SER A 182 -5.60 -2.63 7.85
C SER A 182 -4.37 -3.56 7.85
N PRO A 183 -3.42 -3.42 8.78
CA PRO A 183 -2.16 -4.15 8.74
C PRO A 183 -2.39 -5.66 8.82
N MET A 184 -1.69 -6.43 8.00
CA MET A 184 -1.79 -7.89 7.94
C MET A 184 -1.04 -8.53 9.11
N MET A 185 -1.56 -8.41 10.34
CA MET A 185 -0.94 -9.00 11.54
C MET A 185 -1.17 -10.51 11.67
N GLY A 186 -1.88 -11.10 10.72
CA GLY A 186 -2.14 -12.52 10.66
C GLY A 186 -2.87 -12.91 9.39
N ILE A 187 -2.77 -14.19 9.03
CA ILE A 187 -3.46 -14.75 7.88
C ILE A 187 -4.71 -15.47 8.36
N ASN A 188 -5.86 -15.13 7.77
CA ASN A 188 -7.11 -15.86 8.03
C ASN A 188 -7.02 -17.25 7.39
N LEU A 189 -6.99 -18.29 8.23
CA LEU A 189 -6.86 -19.66 7.80
C LEU A 189 -8.22 -20.35 7.52
N GLY A 190 -9.34 -19.59 7.48
CA GLY A 190 -10.65 -20.14 7.16
C GLY A 190 -11.13 -21.22 8.14
N GLY A 191 -10.72 -21.13 9.41
CA GLY A 191 -11.03 -22.14 10.42
C GLY A 191 -10.06 -23.33 10.46
N LEU A 192 -9.06 -23.37 9.58
CA LEU A 192 -8.02 -24.39 9.62
C LEU A 192 -7.13 -24.19 10.86
N PRO A 193 -6.89 -25.23 11.70
CA PRO A 193 -5.98 -25.11 12.82
C PRO A 193 -4.59 -24.67 12.38
N LYS A 194 -3.99 -23.72 13.11
CA LYS A 194 -2.68 -23.13 12.76
C LYS A 194 -1.59 -24.19 12.53
N TRP A 195 -1.54 -25.24 13.38
CA TRP A 195 -0.55 -26.30 13.23
C TRP A 195 -0.73 -27.08 11.93
N LEU A 196 -1.96 -27.28 11.47
CA LEU A 196 -2.25 -27.97 10.21
C LEU A 196 -1.89 -27.10 9.01
N ALA A 197 -2.21 -25.79 9.06
CA ALA A 197 -1.83 -24.85 8.01
C ALA A 197 -0.30 -24.75 7.88
N LEU A 198 0.42 -24.65 9.00
CA LEU A 198 1.88 -24.62 9.00
C LEU A 198 2.48 -25.95 8.50
N GLY A 199 1.92 -27.09 8.89
CA GLY A 199 2.33 -28.40 8.41
C GLY A 199 2.14 -28.56 6.90
N LEU A 200 1.00 -28.11 6.36
CA LEU A 200 0.75 -28.11 4.91
C LEU A 200 1.73 -27.19 4.19
N ALA A 201 1.94 -25.97 4.67
CA ALA A 201 2.88 -25.03 4.07
C ALA A 201 4.31 -25.59 4.05
N ALA A 202 4.80 -26.14 5.16
CA ALA A 202 6.12 -26.76 5.24
C ALA A 202 6.24 -27.97 4.31
N THR A 203 5.18 -28.77 4.15
CA THR A 203 5.17 -29.90 3.22
C THR A 203 5.24 -29.42 1.77
N MET A 204 4.46 -28.39 1.42
CA MET A 204 4.45 -27.79 0.08
C MET A 204 5.80 -27.19 -0.26
N ASP A 205 6.44 -26.50 0.68
CA ASP A 205 7.79 -25.95 0.53
C ASP A 205 8.82 -27.06 0.32
N THR A 206 8.81 -28.10 1.18
CA THR A 206 9.74 -29.25 1.09
C THR A 206 9.57 -30.00 -0.23
N VAL A 207 8.35 -30.31 -0.64
CA VAL A 207 8.08 -31.05 -1.89
C VAL A 207 8.42 -30.18 -3.10
N GLY A 208 8.11 -28.89 -3.04
CA GLY A 208 8.43 -27.93 -4.09
C GLY A 208 9.93 -27.80 -4.30
N SER A 209 10.72 -27.81 -3.22
CA SER A 209 12.17 -27.71 -3.29
C SER A 209 12.82 -28.87 -4.06
N TRP A 210 12.19 -30.04 -4.09
CA TRP A 210 12.66 -31.19 -4.90
C TRP A 210 12.48 -30.96 -6.40
N TRP A 211 11.55 -30.09 -6.80
CA TRP A 211 11.31 -29.72 -8.20
C TRP A 211 11.86 -28.34 -8.56
N GLY A 212 12.63 -27.71 -7.65
CA GLY A 212 13.31 -26.45 -7.90
C GLY A 212 12.46 -25.20 -7.67
N GLU A 213 11.17 -25.35 -7.34
CA GLU A 213 10.27 -24.23 -6.99
C GLU A 213 9.27 -24.62 -5.91
N PRO A 214 8.90 -23.70 -5.00
CA PRO A 214 7.84 -23.95 -4.03
C PRO A 214 6.50 -24.30 -4.70
N LEU A 215 5.72 -25.20 -4.10
CA LEU A 215 4.35 -25.47 -4.55
C LEU A 215 3.43 -24.32 -4.13
N TYR A 216 2.56 -23.94 -5.03
CA TYR A 216 1.61 -22.84 -4.83
C TYR A 216 0.19 -23.35 -4.65
N GLY A 217 -0.47 -22.83 -3.60
CA GLY A 217 -1.90 -23.04 -3.40
C GLY A 217 -2.76 -22.08 -4.23
N PRO A 218 -4.07 -22.29 -4.29
CA PRO A 218 -5.00 -21.36 -4.89
C PRO A 218 -4.86 -19.94 -4.31
N GLY A 219 -4.88 -18.93 -5.18
CA GLY A 219 -4.80 -17.51 -4.76
C GLY A 219 -3.39 -16.97 -4.47
N GLN A 220 -2.34 -17.73 -4.77
CA GLN A 220 -0.95 -17.27 -4.64
C GLN A 220 -0.36 -16.72 -5.95
N THR A 221 -1.16 -16.64 -7.01
CA THR A 221 -0.80 -16.14 -8.34
C THR A 221 -1.43 -14.77 -8.59
N GLY A 222 -1.13 -14.15 -9.73
CA GLY A 222 -1.68 -12.85 -10.12
C GLY A 222 -0.80 -11.65 -9.76
N TYR A 223 0.51 -11.87 -9.59
CA TYR A 223 1.47 -10.80 -9.27
C TYR A 223 1.88 -9.96 -10.49
N VAL A 224 1.62 -10.43 -11.69
CA VAL A 224 1.66 -9.63 -12.91
C VAL A 224 0.21 -9.41 -13.33
N SER A 225 -0.44 -8.39 -12.79
CA SER A 225 -1.78 -8.04 -13.22
C SER A 225 -1.72 -7.15 -14.46
N HIS A 226 -2.73 -7.25 -15.31
CA HIS A 226 -2.91 -6.33 -16.44
C HIS A 226 -2.96 -4.86 -15.98
N GLU A 227 -3.38 -4.60 -14.74
CA GLU A 227 -3.40 -3.28 -14.12
C GLU A 227 -2.01 -2.62 -13.99
N PHE A 228 -0.93 -3.41 -13.95
CA PHE A 228 0.43 -2.88 -13.93
C PHE A 228 1.04 -2.73 -15.32
N ALA A 229 0.55 -3.51 -16.29
CA ALA A 229 1.04 -3.48 -17.67
C ALA A 229 0.47 -2.30 -18.46
N ASP A 230 -0.75 -1.87 -18.17
CA ASP A 230 -1.47 -0.85 -18.91
C ASP A 230 -1.12 0.60 -18.49
N ASN A 231 -0.30 0.77 -17.46
CA ASN A 231 0.15 2.07 -16.93
C ASN A 231 1.66 2.32 -17.13
N GLY A 232 2.29 1.54 -17.98
CA GLY A 232 3.69 1.67 -18.38
C GLY A 232 3.89 2.43 -19.68
#